data_06f7230fb0408df7b44c15bb4ba3da15
#
_entry.id   06f7230fb0408df7b44c15bb4ba3da15
#
_cell.length_a   1.000
_cell.length_b   1.000
_cell.length_c   1.000
_cell.angle_alpha   90.00
_cell.angle_beta   90.00
_cell.angle_gamma   90.00
#
_symmetry.space_group_name_H-M   'P 1'
#
loop_
_entity.id
_entity.type
_entity.pdbx_description
1 polymer ?
#
loop_
_entity_poly.entity_id
_entity_poly.type
_entity_poly.pdbx_seq_one_letter_code
_entity_poly.pdbx_strand_id
1 'polypeptide(L)'
;MGLKHLFGKIEPHFTEGKLKKYYPLYEATTTIFYTPGLVTKGAAHVRDAIDLKRMMILVWFAVFPAMFWGMYNVGLQTIPALHHMYDAQQLAQVIQSDWHYRLAQSLGVSFAVDAGWLSMMTLGAVFFLPIYITVFIVGGFWEVLFAIIRKHEINEGFFVTSILFALIVPPTLPLWQAALGISFGVVIAKEIFGGTGRNFLNPALAGRAFLFFAYPAQISGDLVWTAADGFSGATPLSQWAAHGGETLVNNATGQPVTWFDAFIGNIPGSIGEVSTLMILLGGAIILFGRVASWRIVAGVMIGMVLTATLFNVIGSTTNPMFSMPWYWHLVLGGFAFGMMFMATDPVSASFTDKGKWSYGVLIGAMCVLIRVVNPAYPEGMMLAILFANLFAPLFDYLVVRANIKRRKARG
;
A
#
# COMPACT_ATOMS: atom_id res chain seq x y z
N MET A 1 -30.95 3.94 -24.06
CA MET A 1 -31.42 3.67 -22.68
C MET A 1 -30.27 3.97 -21.72
N GLY A 2 -30.45 4.89 -20.79
CA GLY A 2 -29.38 5.26 -19.85
C GLY A 2 -29.17 4.18 -18.77
N LEU A 3 -27.97 4.08 -18.25
CA LEU A 3 -27.56 3.11 -17.22
C LEU A 3 -28.50 3.11 -15.99
N LYS A 4 -29.01 4.29 -15.62
CA LYS A 4 -30.01 4.47 -14.56
C LYS A 4 -31.31 3.70 -14.80
N HIS A 5 -31.78 3.67 -16.04
CA HIS A 5 -32.97 2.92 -16.41
C HIS A 5 -32.75 1.40 -16.36
N LEU A 6 -31.54 0.94 -16.71
CA LEU A 6 -31.14 -0.47 -16.60
C LEU A 6 -31.15 -0.92 -15.14
N PHE A 7 -30.50 -0.15 -14.26
CA PHE A 7 -30.49 -0.44 -12.83
C PHE A 7 -31.90 -0.45 -12.22
N GLY A 8 -32.75 0.52 -12.55
CA GLY A 8 -34.13 0.55 -12.07
C GLY A 8 -35.00 -0.64 -12.54
N LYS A 9 -34.69 -1.25 -13.70
CA LYS A 9 -35.36 -2.48 -14.16
C LYS A 9 -34.91 -3.73 -13.41
N ILE A 10 -33.66 -3.75 -12.96
CA ILE A 10 -33.05 -4.89 -12.27
C ILE A 10 -33.35 -4.85 -10.76
N GLU A 11 -33.55 -3.67 -10.20
CA GLU A 11 -33.79 -3.42 -8.76
C GLU A 11 -34.84 -4.35 -8.12
N PRO A 12 -36.03 -4.57 -8.69
CA PRO A 12 -37.06 -5.43 -8.09
C PRO A 12 -36.60 -6.88 -7.88
N HIS A 13 -35.70 -7.37 -8.73
CA HIS A 13 -35.19 -8.74 -8.59
C HIS A 13 -34.31 -8.91 -7.33
N PHE A 14 -33.64 -7.83 -6.89
CA PHE A 14 -32.78 -7.84 -5.72
C PHE A 14 -33.46 -7.31 -4.45
N THR A 15 -34.56 -6.55 -4.57
CA THR A 15 -35.31 -6.06 -3.40
C THR A 15 -36.41 -7.01 -2.96
N GLU A 16 -37.19 -7.55 -3.90
CA GLU A 16 -38.38 -8.39 -3.64
C GLU A 16 -38.27 -9.78 -4.24
N GLY A 17 -37.32 -10.00 -5.18
CA GLY A 17 -37.18 -11.25 -5.94
C GLY A 17 -36.31 -12.31 -5.28
N LYS A 18 -36.06 -13.41 -6.04
CA LYS A 18 -35.20 -14.55 -5.63
C LYS A 18 -33.77 -14.17 -5.29
N LEU A 19 -33.28 -13.01 -5.78
CA LEU A 19 -31.93 -12.51 -5.57
C LEU A 19 -31.81 -11.57 -4.37
N LYS A 20 -32.80 -11.47 -3.52
CA LYS A 20 -32.81 -10.58 -2.33
C LYS A 20 -31.58 -10.76 -1.43
N LYS A 21 -31.07 -11.98 -1.28
CA LYS A 21 -29.86 -12.26 -0.50
C LYS A 21 -28.59 -11.62 -1.08
N TYR A 22 -28.60 -11.27 -2.37
CA TYR A 22 -27.50 -10.62 -3.08
C TYR A 22 -27.68 -9.10 -3.25
N TYR A 23 -28.66 -8.51 -2.53
CA TYR A 23 -28.90 -7.08 -2.54
C TYR A 23 -27.62 -6.25 -2.27
N PRO A 24 -26.72 -6.65 -1.33
CA PRO A 24 -25.46 -5.92 -1.12
C PRO A 24 -24.59 -5.77 -2.38
N LEU A 25 -24.58 -6.77 -3.26
CA LEU A 25 -23.82 -6.69 -4.52
C LEU A 25 -24.47 -5.72 -5.52
N TYR A 26 -25.81 -5.74 -5.62
CA TYR A 26 -26.54 -4.79 -6.44
C TYR A 26 -26.32 -3.34 -5.94
N GLU A 27 -26.45 -3.12 -4.64
CA GLU A 27 -26.26 -1.81 -4.02
C GLU A 27 -24.82 -1.28 -4.25
N ALA A 28 -23.80 -2.09 -3.99
CA ALA A 28 -22.41 -1.72 -4.24
C ALA A 28 -22.17 -1.34 -5.72
N THR A 29 -22.76 -2.08 -6.66
CA THR A 29 -22.60 -1.80 -8.10
C THR A 29 -23.30 -0.50 -8.50
N THR A 30 -24.51 -0.25 -7.98
CA THR A 30 -25.27 0.96 -8.31
C THR A 30 -24.68 2.22 -7.69
N THR A 31 -24.11 2.11 -6.49
CA THR A 31 -23.53 3.26 -5.77
C THR A 31 -22.18 3.70 -6.30
N ILE A 32 -21.50 2.88 -7.09
CA ILE A 32 -20.34 3.32 -7.88
C ILE A 32 -20.75 4.44 -8.87
N PHE A 33 -21.93 4.33 -9.47
CA PHE A 33 -22.40 5.26 -10.51
C PHE A 33 -23.36 6.32 -9.98
N TYR A 34 -24.11 6.04 -8.92
CA TYR A 34 -25.17 6.88 -8.40
C TYR A 34 -25.16 6.97 -6.89
N THR A 35 -25.33 8.19 -6.36
CA THR A 35 -25.51 8.39 -4.91
C THR A 35 -26.84 7.77 -4.46
N PRO A 36 -26.88 6.98 -3.37
CA PRO A 36 -28.13 6.46 -2.83
C PRO A 36 -29.12 7.58 -2.51
N GLY A 37 -30.38 7.41 -2.88
CA GLY A 37 -31.46 8.36 -2.59
C GLY A 37 -31.97 8.30 -1.14
N LEU A 38 -31.20 7.77 -0.20
CA LEU A 38 -31.56 7.63 1.20
C LEU A 38 -31.71 9.00 1.84
N VAL A 39 -32.88 9.25 2.42
CA VAL A 39 -33.18 10.47 3.21
C VAL A 39 -33.50 10.08 4.64
N THR A 40 -33.11 10.92 5.61
CA THR A 40 -33.50 10.74 7.01
C THR A 40 -35.01 10.93 7.15
N LYS A 41 -35.67 9.98 7.81
CA LYS A 41 -37.12 10.02 8.08
C LYS A 41 -37.50 10.73 9.39
N GLY A 42 -36.50 11.16 10.19
CA GLY A 42 -36.68 11.83 11.46
C GLY A 42 -36.50 13.35 11.40
N ALA A 43 -36.80 14.06 12.48
CA ALA A 43 -36.64 15.51 12.60
C ALA A 43 -35.18 15.98 12.66
N ALA A 44 -34.26 15.11 13.06
CA ALA A 44 -32.83 15.41 13.12
C ALA A 44 -32.14 15.06 11.81
N HIS A 45 -31.59 16.06 11.14
CA HIS A 45 -30.82 15.91 9.90
C HIS A 45 -29.36 16.24 10.17
N VAL A 46 -28.53 15.21 10.36
CA VAL A 46 -27.07 15.36 10.40
C VAL A 46 -26.51 14.72 9.13
N ARG A 47 -25.83 15.52 8.32
CA ARG A 47 -25.10 15.03 7.14
C ARG A 47 -23.62 15.29 7.30
N ASP A 48 -22.83 14.28 6.99
CA ASP A 48 -21.38 14.46 6.83
C ASP A 48 -21.09 15.33 5.59
N ALA A 49 -20.05 16.16 5.69
CA ALA A 49 -19.60 16.99 4.58
C ALA A 49 -19.05 16.15 3.41
N ILE A 50 -18.49 14.98 3.71
CA ILE A 50 -17.93 14.04 2.74
C ILE A 50 -18.45 12.65 3.08
N ASP A 51 -19.05 11.97 2.10
CA ASP A 51 -19.48 10.58 2.22
C ASP A 51 -18.25 9.64 2.25
N LEU A 52 -18.30 8.60 3.09
CA LEU A 52 -17.24 7.60 3.22
C LEU A 52 -16.86 6.99 1.86
N LYS A 53 -17.84 6.71 1.00
CA LYS A 53 -17.64 6.20 -0.37
C LYS A 53 -16.75 7.13 -1.20
N ARG A 54 -17.00 8.44 -1.15
CA ARG A 54 -16.19 9.45 -1.85
C ARG A 54 -14.78 9.55 -1.29
N MET A 55 -14.64 9.43 0.03
CA MET A 55 -13.33 9.42 0.67
C MET A 55 -12.49 8.23 0.18
N MET A 56 -13.06 7.04 0.16
CA MET A 56 -12.34 5.82 -0.27
C MET A 56 -11.99 5.87 -1.76
N ILE A 57 -12.90 6.32 -2.63
CA ILE A 57 -12.62 6.49 -4.06
C ILE A 57 -11.51 7.54 -4.28
N LEU A 58 -11.50 8.64 -3.51
CA LEU A 58 -10.43 9.64 -3.62
C LEU A 58 -9.06 9.05 -3.27
N VAL A 59 -8.97 8.23 -2.23
CA VAL A 59 -7.73 7.52 -1.88
C VAL A 59 -7.32 6.57 -2.99
N TRP A 60 -8.27 5.82 -3.56
CA TRP A 60 -8.01 4.89 -4.66
C TRP A 60 -7.44 5.60 -5.90
N PHE A 61 -7.98 6.78 -6.29
CA PHE A 61 -7.39 7.60 -7.36
C PHE A 61 -6.05 8.22 -6.98
N ALA A 62 -5.87 8.58 -5.73
CA ALA A 62 -4.65 9.24 -5.26
C ALA A 62 -3.40 8.34 -5.34
N VAL A 63 -3.55 7.02 -5.35
CA VAL A 63 -2.42 6.10 -5.52
C VAL A 63 -2.02 5.86 -6.97
N PHE A 64 -2.81 6.32 -7.96
CA PHE A 64 -2.54 6.10 -9.38
C PHE A 64 -1.20 6.64 -9.87
N PRO A 65 -0.75 7.85 -9.49
CA PRO A 65 0.58 8.31 -9.89
C PRO A 65 1.68 7.33 -9.48
N ALA A 66 1.66 6.84 -8.24
CA ALA A 66 2.61 5.84 -7.76
C ALA A 66 2.47 4.49 -8.47
N MET A 67 1.24 4.05 -8.74
CA MET A 67 0.95 2.82 -9.49
C MET A 67 1.51 2.88 -10.91
N PHE A 68 1.23 3.94 -11.66
CA PHE A 68 1.70 4.06 -13.04
C PHE A 68 3.21 4.16 -13.12
N TRP A 69 3.83 4.95 -12.23
CA TRP A 69 5.29 5.00 -12.16
C TRP A 69 5.88 3.65 -11.80
N GLY A 70 5.28 2.95 -10.86
CA GLY A 70 5.73 1.62 -10.45
C GLY A 70 5.66 0.60 -11.59
N MET A 71 4.59 0.58 -12.39
CA MET A 71 4.51 -0.25 -13.59
C MET A 71 5.65 0.08 -14.57
N TYR A 72 5.89 1.36 -14.83
CA TYR A 72 7.02 1.78 -15.67
C TYR A 72 8.35 1.30 -15.11
N ASN A 73 8.56 1.46 -13.79
CA ASN A 73 9.79 1.07 -13.11
C ASN A 73 10.04 -0.44 -13.14
N VAL A 74 9.00 -1.28 -13.04
CA VAL A 74 9.16 -2.73 -13.21
C VAL A 74 9.80 -3.06 -14.56
N GLY A 75 9.33 -2.46 -15.65
CA GLY A 75 9.95 -2.63 -16.97
C GLY A 75 11.37 -2.08 -17.05
N LEU A 76 11.60 -0.90 -16.47
CA LEU A 76 12.90 -0.23 -16.41
C LEU A 76 13.97 -1.08 -15.70
N GLN A 77 13.57 -1.84 -14.67
CA GLN A 77 14.48 -2.74 -13.96
C GLN A 77 14.61 -4.10 -14.64
N THR A 78 13.51 -4.64 -15.18
CA THR A 78 13.48 -6.00 -15.71
C THR A 78 14.24 -6.13 -17.02
N ILE A 79 14.06 -5.21 -17.98
CA ILE A 79 14.70 -5.32 -19.31
C ILE A 79 16.24 -5.33 -19.22
N PRO A 80 16.90 -4.39 -18.51
CA PRO A 80 18.35 -4.46 -18.34
C PRO A 80 18.80 -5.70 -17.57
N ALA A 81 18.08 -6.12 -16.54
CA ALA A 81 18.41 -7.31 -15.78
C ALA A 81 18.42 -8.57 -16.67
N LEU A 82 17.43 -8.72 -17.55
CA LEU A 82 17.38 -9.81 -18.51
C LEU A 82 18.59 -9.82 -19.44
N HIS A 83 19.02 -8.66 -19.93
CA HIS A 83 20.21 -8.53 -20.78
C HIS A 83 21.52 -8.75 -20.05
N HIS A 84 21.56 -8.53 -18.74
CA HIS A 84 22.73 -8.88 -17.90
C HIS A 84 22.84 -10.37 -17.66
N MET A 85 21.71 -11.11 -17.60
CA MET A 85 21.67 -12.54 -17.27
C MET A 85 21.82 -13.44 -18.49
N TYR A 86 21.27 -13.00 -19.65
CA TYR A 86 21.05 -13.87 -20.78
C TYR A 86 21.64 -13.28 -22.08
N ASP A 87 22.24 -14.14 -22.89
CA ASP A 87 22.54 -13.81 -24.28
C ASP A 87 21.26 -13.77 -25.14
N ALA A 88 21.37 -13.34 -26.42
CA ALA A 88 20.21 -13.17 -27.26
C ALA A 88 19.40 -14.46 -27.53
N GLN A 89 20.06 -15.62 -27.54
CA GLN A 89 19.37 -16.90 -27.75
C GLN A 89 18.67 -17.37 -26.48
N GLN A 90 19.35 -17.26 -25.34
CA GLN A 90 18.80 -17.58 -24.02
C GLN A 90 17.62 -16.66 -23.70
N LEU A 91 17.74 -15.36 -23.97
CA LEU A 91 16.67 -14.40 -23.76
C LEU A 91 15.42 -14.76 -24.57
N ALA A 92 15.57 -15.15 -25.84
CA ALA A 92 14.45 -15.61 -26.65
C ALA A 92 13.76 -16.85 -26.05
N GLN A 93 14.53 -17.77 -25.49
CA GLN A 93 13.98 -18.96 -24.79
C GLN A 93 13.24 -18.58 -23.49
N VAL A 94 13.81 -17.69 -22.69
CA VAL A 94 13.19 -17.20 -21.44
C VAL A 94 11.88 -16.48 -21.74
N ILE A 95 11.84 -15.63 -22.77
CA ILE A 95 10.60 -14.94 -23.21
C ILE A 95 9.51 -15.97 -23.60
N GLN A 96 9.90 -17.08 -24.21
CA GLN A 96 8.95 -18.13 -24.60
C GLN A 96 8.54 -19.06 -23.45
N SER A 97 9.35 -19.19 -22.41
CA SER A 97 9.06 -20.10 -21.27
C SER A 97 8.15 -19.45 -20.23
N ASP A 98 8.31 -18.16 -19.95
CA ASP A 98 7.52 -17.45 -18.95
C ASP A 98 6.23 -16.86 -19.57
N TRP A 99 5.10 -17.09 -18.92
CA TRP A 99 3.80 -16.63 -19.41
C TRP A 99 3.65 -15.11 -19.38
N HIS A 100 4.28 -14.41 -18.43
CA HIS A 100 4.25 -12.93 -18.37
C HIS A 100 4.95 -12.34 -19.59
N TYR A 101 6.15 -12.84 -19.91
CA TYR A 101 6.89 -12.33 -21.07
C TYR A 101 6.22 -12.69 -22.40
N ARG A 102 5.64 -13.90 -22.52
CA ARG A 102 4.83 -14.27 -23.69
C ARG A 102 3.64 -13.33 -23.88
N LEU A 103 2.92 -13.03 -22.79
CA LEU A 103 1.79 -12.10 -22.82
C LEU A 103 2.27 -10.70 -23.19
N ALA A 104 3.36 -10.21 -22.59
CA ALA A 104 3.94 -8.91 -22.91
C ALA A 104 4.35 -8.84 -24.38
N GLN A 105 5.00 -9.87 -24.92
CA GLN A 105 5.37 -9.96 -26.33
C GLN A 105 4.14 -9.93 -27.26
N SER A 106 3.07 -10.64 -26.90
CA SER A 106 1.81 -10.61 -27.67
C SER A 106 1.11 -9.25 -27.66
N LEU A 107 1.38 -8.42 -26.64
CA LEU A 107 0.92 -7.03 -26.53
C LEU A 107 1.86 -6.02 -27.24
N GLY A 108 2.90 -6.51 -27.93
CA GLY A 108 3.82 -5.67 -28.68
C GLY A 108 4.97 -5.07 -27.86
N VAL A 109 5.26 -5.60 -26.67
CA VAL A 109 6.40 -5.15 -25.85
C VAL A 109 7.70 -5.51 -26.55
N SER A 110 8.58 -4.51 -26.73
CA SER A 110 9.96 -4.71 -27.14
C SER A 110 10.82 -5.02 -25.92
N PHE A 111 11.62 -6.09 -26.00
CA PHE A 111 12.63 -6.44 -25.00
C PHE A 111 14.03 -5.93 -25.38
N ALA A 112 14.14 -4.98 -26.29
CA ALA A 112 15.41 -4.35 -26.63
C ALA A 112 15.90 -3.43 -25.51
N VAL A 113 17.22 -3.23 -25.40
CA VAL A 113 17.82 -2.36 -24.36
C VAL A 113 17.32 -0.92 -24.44
N ASP A 114 16.99 -0.45 -25.64
CA ASP A 114 16.44 0.86 -25.95
C ASP A 114 14.90 0.89 -26.01
N ALA A 115 14.24 -0.10 -25.39
CA ALA A 115 12.79 -0.18 -25.37
C ALA A 115 12.16 1.13 -24.87
N GLY A 116 11.14 1.61 -25.58
CA GLY A 116 10.44 2.84 -25.24
C GLY A 116 9.62 2.72 -23.92
N TRP A 117 9.27 3.86 -23.35
CA TRP A 117 8.52 3.94 -22.09
C TRP A 117 7.22 3.12 -22.10
N LEU A 118 6.55 3.02 -23.24
CA LEU A 118 5.30 2.25 -23.37
C LEU A 118 5.56 0.74 -23.21
N SER A 119 6.64 0.21 -23.77
CA SER A 119 7.03 -1.19 -23.59
C SER A 119 7.34 -1.49 -22.13
N MET A 120 8.09 -0.61 -21.45
CA MET A 120 8.41 -0.75 -20.03
C MET A 120 7.15 -0.73 -19.18
N MET A 121 6.23 0.21 -19.43
CA MET A 121 4.97 0.33 -18.70
C MET A 121 4.05 -0.87 -18.94
N THR A 122 3.95 -1.35 -20.19
CA THR A 122 3.12 -2.52 -20.53
C THR A 122 3.69 -3.78 -19.88
N LEU A 123 5.01 -3.96 -19.87
CA LEU A 123 5.64 -5.07 -19.16
C LEU A 123 5.30 -5.05 -17.67
N GLY A 124 5.44 -3.90 -17.00
CA GLY A 124 5.06 -3.77 -15.59
C GLY A 124 3.57 -3.98 -15.33
N ALA A 125 2.71 -3.57 -16.24
CA ALA A 125 1.28 -3.84 -16.16
C ALA A 125 0.98 -5.35 -16.22
N VAL A 126 1.70 -6.10 -17.03
CA VAL A 126 1.57 -7.57 -17.13
C VAL A 126 1.94 -8.26 -15.80
N PHE A 127 2.86 -7.72 -15.04
CA PHE A 127 3.18 -8.23 -13.70
C PHE A 127 2.21 -7.76 -12.63
N PHE A 128 1.79 -6.50 -12.67
CA PHE A 128 0.91 -5.91 -11.66
C PHE A 128 -0.55 -6.36 -11.76
N LEU A 129 -1.13 -6.32 -12.96
CA LEU A 129 -2.58 -6.55 -13.15
C LEU A 129 -3.04 -7.94 -12.69
N PRO A 130 -2.32 -9.05 -12.95
CA PRO A 130 -2.72 -10.35 -12.43
C PRO A 130 -2.75 -10.41 -10.90
N ILE A 131 -1.78 -9.79 -10.23
CA ILE A 131 -1.77 -9.69 -8.76
C ILE A 131 -2.99 -8.89 -8.29
N TYR A 132 -3.22 -7.71 -8.86
CA TYR A 132 -4.34 -6.84 -8.48
C TYR A 132 -5.69 -7.51 -8.73
N ILE A 133 -5.89 -8.14 -9.89
CA ILE A 133 -7.13 -8.86 -10.22
C ILE A 133 -7.36 -10.02 -9.25
N THR A 134 -6.33 -10.80 -8.94
CA THR A 134 -6.43 -11.90 -7.96
C THR A 134 -6.82 -11.37 -6.58
N VAL A 135 -6.15 -10.33 -6.12
CA VAL A 135 -6.45 -9.67 -4.83
C VAL A 135 -7.88 -9.13 -4.81
N PHE A 136 -8.31 -8.51 -5.89
CA PHE A 136 -9.65 -7.93 -6.01
C PHE A 136 -10.75 -9.01 -6.03
N ILE A 137 -10.55 -10.09 -6.78
CA ILE A 137 -11.53 -11.19 -6.86
C ILE A 137 -11.63 -11.94 -5.52
N VAL A 138 -10.48 -12.35 -4.97
CA VAL A 138 -10.45 -13.16 -3.74
C VAL A 138 -10.89 -12.35 -2.52
N GLY A 139 -10.37 -11.14 -2.36
CA GLY A 139 -10.77 -10.27 -1.26
C GLY A 139 -12.23 -9.83 -1.39
N GLY A 140 -12.69 -9.50 -2.62
CA GLY A 140 -14.09 -9.18 -2.91
C GLY A 140 -15.03 -10.36 -2.63
N PHE A 141 -14.61 -11.58 -2.90
CA PHE A 141 -15.38 -12.78 -2.51
C PHE A 141 -15.61 -12.82 -0.99
N TRP A 142 -14.60 -12.59 -0.18
CA TRP A 142 -14.74 -12.54 1.28
C TRP A 142 -15.66 -11.41 1.73
N GLU A 143 -15.51 -10.19 1.17
CA GLU A 143 -16.38 -9.04 1.48
C GLU A 143 -17.86 -9.37 1.20
N VAL A 144 -18.15 -9.92 0.02
CA VAL A 144 -19.51 -10.31 -0.38
C VAL A 144 -20.05 -11.40 0.54
N LEU A 145 -19.23 -12.41 0.85
CA LEU A 145 -19.64 -13.52 1.73
C LEU A 145 -20.04 -13.02 3.12
N PHE A 146 -19.21 -12.18 3.76
CA PHE A 146 -19.51 -11.64 5.07
C PHE A 146 -20.65 -10.62 5.05
N ALA A 147 -20.79 -9.82 3.98
CA ALA A 147 -21.93 -8.92 3.80
C ALA A 147 -23.26 -9.69 3.74
N ILE A 148 -23.30 -10.82 3.00
CA ILE A 148 -24.48 -11.69 2.93
C ILE A 148 -24.81 -12.34 4.29
N ILE A 149 -23.79 -12.91 4.98
CA ILE A 149 -23.98 -13.59 6.27
C ILE A 149 -24.47 -12.61 7.34
N ARG A 150 -23.87 -11.41 7.41
CA ARG A 150 -24.17 -10.40 8.43
C ARG A 150 -25.29 -9.45 8.04
N LYS A 151 -25.78 -9.51 6.81
CA LYS A 151 -26.86 -8.67 6.25
C LYS A 151 -26.52 -7.16 6.33
N HIS A 152 -25.30 -6.78 5.99
CA HIS A 152 -24.89 -5.40 5.85
C HIS A 152 -24.48 -5.09 4.41
N GLU A 153 -24.37 -3.81 4.07
CA GLU A 153 -23.89 -3.33 2.78
C GLU A 153 -22.39 -3.60 2.62
N ILE A 154 -21.94 -3.77 1.37
CA ILE A 154 -20.52 -3.88 1.04
C ILE A 154 -19.90 -2.49 1.19
N ASN A 155 -18.78 -2.43 1.89
CA ASN A 155 -18.08 -1.16 2.10
C ASN A 155 -16.99 -0.96 1.05
N GLU A 156 -16.96 0.21 0.43
CA GLU A 156 -15.98 0.61 -0.60
C GLU A 156 -14.54 0.71 -0.06
N GLY A 157 -14.33 0.63 1.23
CA GLY A 157 -13.00 0.52 1.84
C GLY A 157 -12.18 -0.66 1.31
N PHE A 158 -12.86 -1.69 0.77
CA PHE A 158 -12.17 -2.81 0.12
C PHE A 158 -11.42 -2.39 -1.16
N PHE A 159 -11.93 -1.43 -1.94
CA PHE A 159 -11.21 -0.92 -3.12
C PHE A 159 -9.83 -0.37 -2.73
N VAL A 160 -9.77 0.36 -1.61
CA VAL A 160 -8.51 0.88 -1.06
C VAL A 160 -7.63 -0.26 -0.54
N THR A 161 -8.19 -1.18 0.24
CA THR A 161 -7.44 -2.33 0.77
C THR A 161 -6.81 -3.16 -0.35
N SER A 162 -7.55 -3.44 -1.42
CA SER A 162 -7.09 -4.28 -2.54
C SER A 162 -5.94 -3.63 -3.30
N ILE A 163 -6.06 -2.35 -3.67
CA ILE A 163 -5.02 -1.66 -4.42
C ILE A 163 -3.77 -1.42 -3.57
N LEU A 164 -3.94 -1.02 -2.29
CA LEU A 164 -2.80 -0.82 -1.40
C LEU A 164 -2.04 -2.12 -1.18
N PHE A 165 -2.74 -3.25 -0.97
CA PHE A 165 -2.09 -4.55 -0.82
C PHE A 165 -1.29 -4.92 -2.07
N ALA A 166 -1.88 -4.79 -3.27
CA ALA A 166 -1.20 -5.13 -4.52
C ALA A 166 0.02 -4.23 -4.81
N LEU A 167 0.01 -2.98 -4.34
CA LEU A 167 1.10 -2.03 -4.55
C LEU A 167 2.30 -2.22 -3.61
N ILE A 168 2.10 -2.84 -2.45
CA ILE A 168 3.17 -3.05 -1.45
C ILE A 168 3.84 -4.42 -1.50
N VAL A 169 3.35 -5.32 -2.35
CA VAL A 169 3.97 -6.63 -2.56
C VAL A 169 4.96 -6.60 -3.74
N PRO A 170 5.93 -7.54 -3.77
CA PRO A 170 6.84 -7.65 -4.90
C PRO A 170 6.12 -7.97 -6.21
N PRO A 171 6.66 -7.52 -7.37
CA PRO A 171 6.08 -7.82 -8.68
C PRO A 171 6.12 -9.31 -9.05
N THR A 172 7.02 -10.07 -8.43
CA THR A 172 7.19 -11.52 -8.64
C THR A 172 6.34 -12.39 -7.73
N LEU A 173 5.47 -11.79 -6.89
CA LEU A 173 4.67 -12.54 -5.92
C LEU A 173 3.76 -13.57 -6.62
N PRO A 174 3.82 -14.87 -6.26
CA PRO A 174 2.91 -15.88 -6.79
C PRO A 174 1.43 -15.55 -6.50
N LEU A 175 0.56 -15.73 -7.49
CA LEU A 175 -0.85 -15.33 -7.38
C LEU A 175 -1.59 -16.03 -6.22
N TRP A 176 -1.26 -17.29 -5.94
CA TRP A 176 -1.85 -18.03 -4.82
C TRP A 176 -1.43 -17.44 -3.46
N GLN A 177 -0.21 -16.91 -3.33
CA GLN A 177 0.22 -16.21 -2.12
C GLN A 177 -0.47 -14.86 -2.00
N ALA A 178 -0.64 -14.12 -3.11
CA ALA A 178 -1.44 -12.91 -3.12
C ALA A 178 -2.89 -13.18 -2.64
N ALA A 179 -3.51 -14.26 -3.12
CA ALA A 179 -4.83 -14.71 -2.68
C ALA A 179 -4.88 -15.05 -1.19
N LEU A 180 -3.85 -15.73 -0.69
CA LEU A 180 -3.76 -16.12 0.72
C LEU A 180 -3.56 -14.87 1.62
N GLY A 181 -2.65 -13.97 1.23
CA GLY A 181 -2.37 -12.74 1.97
C GLY A 181 -3.56 -11.82 2.09
N ILE A 182 -4.29 -11.58 0.98
CA ILE A 182 -5.49 -10.75 1.04
C ILE A 182 -6.62 -11.43 1.84
N SER A 183 -6.74 -12.77 1.75
CA SER A 183 -7.70 -13.53 2.57
C SER A 183 -7.42 -13.34 4.05
N PHE A 184 -6.16 -13.44 4.48
CA PHE A 184 -5.78 -13.18 5.86
C PHE A 184 -6.11 -11.73 6.26
N GLY A 185 -5.74 -10.75 5.46
CA GLY A 185 -6.01 -9.34 5.73
C GLY A 185 -7.50 -9.04 5.87
N VAL A 186 -8.32 -9.52 4.94
CA VAL A 186 -9.77 -9.28 4.97
C VAL A 186 -10.46 -10.08 6.07
N VAL A 187 -10.22 -11.39 6.16
CA VAL A 187 -10.94 -12.24 7.11
C VAL A 187 -10.46 -12.01 8.54
N ILE A 188 -9.15 -12.14 8.77
CA ILE A 188 -8.59 -12.14 10.14
C ILE A 188 -8.41 -10.72 10.68
N ALA A 189 -7.87 -9.79 9.89
CA ALA A 189 -7.59 -8.45 10.39
C ALA A 189 -8.80 -7.49 10.32
N LYS A 190 -9.85 -7.83 9.57
CA LYS A 190 -11.00 -6.94 9.38
C LYS A 190 -12.33 -7.61 9.75
N GLU A 191 -12.72 -8.69 9.06
CA GLU A 191 -14.07 -9.24 9.20
C GLU A 191 -14.33 -9.90 10.55
N ILE A 192 -13.36 -10.59 11.14
CA ILE A 192 -13.51 -11.16 12.51
C ILE A 192 -13.90 -10.10 13.53
N PHE A 193 -13.40 -8.87 13.39
CA PHE A 193 -13.71 -7.75 14.28
C PHE A 193 -15.02 -7.03 13.98
N GLY A 194 -15.69 -7.36 12.88
CA GLY A 194 -17.00 -6.80 12.52
C GLY A 194 -17.02 -5.99 11.22
N GLY A 195 -15.95 -6.02 10.43
CA GLY A 195 -15.84 -5.36 9.14
C GLY A 195 -15.27 -3.95 9.20
N THR A 196 -15.43 -3.21 8.11
CA THR A 196 -14.88 -1.84 7.98
C THR A 196 -15.38 -0.91 9.09
N GLY A 197 -14.48 -0.18 9.70
CA GLY A 197 -14.77 0.75 10.81
C GLY A 197 -14.67 0.11 12.20
N ARG A 198 -14.50 -1.23 12.29
CA ARG A 198 -14.32 -1.96 13.56
C ARG A 198 -12.97 -2.68 13.66
N ASN A 199 -12.22 -2.71 12.56
CA ASN A 199 -10.87 -3.24 12.54
C ASN A 199 -9.90 -2.26 13.19
N PHE A 200 -9.01 -2.76 14.05
CA PHE A 200 -7.98 -1.96 14.70
C PHE A 200 -6.63 -2.02 13.98
N LEU A 201 -6.45 -2.94 13.04
CA LEU A 201 -5.28 -3.06 12.18
C LEU A 201 -5.63 -2.66 10.74
N ASN A 202 -4.66 -2.14 10.01
CA ASN A 202 -4.77 -1.96 8.57
C ASN A 202 -4.76 -3.34 7.88
N PRO A 203 -5.83 -3.73 7.14
CA PRO A 203 -5.96 -5.07 6.57
C PRO A 203 -4.90 -5.39 5.49
N ALA A 204 -4.51 -4.40 4.68
CA ALA A 204 -3.49 -4.59 3.65
C ALA A 204 -2.12 -4.90 4.28
N LEU A 205 -1.74 -4.15 5.32
CA LEU A 205 -0.50 -4.38 6.05
C LEU A 205 -0.52 -5.71 6.83
N ALA A 206 -1.65 -6.07 7.42
CA ALA A 206 -1.79 -7.35 8.12
C ALA A 206 -1.63 -8.55 7.15
N GLY A 207 -2.20 -8.46 5.95
CA GLY A 207 -2.02 -9.46 4.90
C GLY A 207 -0.56 -9.56 4.44
N ARG A 208 0.13 -8.42 4.24
CA ARG A 208 1.55 -8.41 3.90
C ARG A 208 2.41 -8.98 5.03
N ALA A 209 2.11 -8.62 6.28
CA ALA A 209 2.83 -9.16 7.45
C ALA A 209 2.67 -10.67 7.56
N PHE A 210 1.46 -11.19 7.34
CA PHE A 210 1.24 -12.64 7.27
C PHE A 210 2.14 -13.32 6.24
N LEU A 211 2.18 -12.77 5.01
CA LEU A 211 3.06 -13.31 3.96
C LEU A 211 4.54 -13.20 4.32
N PHE A 212 4.94 -12.11 4.95
CA PHE A 212 6.32 -11.91 5.39
C PHE A 212 6.79 -12.98 6.38
N PHE A 213 5.93 -13.36 7.34
CA PHE A 213 6.27 -14.39 8.31
C PHE A 213 6.08 -15.82 7.79
N ALA A 214 5.09 -16.04 6.91
CA ALA A 214 4.79 -17.36 6.39
C ALA A 214 5.64 -17.74 5.16
N TYR A 215 5.97 -16.78 4.31
CA TYR A 215 6.65 -16.97 3.02
C TYR A 215 7.74 -15.90 2.79
N PRO A 216 8.74 -15.77 3.68
CA PRO A 216 9.71 -14.67 3.63
C PRO A 216 10.50 -14.64 2.32
N ALA A 217 10.82 -15.77 1.72
CA ALA A 217 11.60 -15.86 0.49
C ALA A 217 10.93 -15.20 -0.74
N GLN A 218 9.60 -15.06 -0.75
CA GLN A 218 8.85 -14.44 -1.85
C GLN A 218 8.45 -12.99 -1.55
N ILE A 219 8.69 -12.50 -0.34
CA ILE A 219 8.29 -11.14 0.10
C ILE A 219 9.49 -10.26 0.42
N SER A 220 10.62 -10.86 0.75
CA SER A 220 11.83 -10.17 1.19
C SER A 220 13.08 -10.79 0.60
N GLY A 221 14.20 -10.07 0.65
CA GLY A 221 15.48 -10.49 0.09
C GLY A 221 15.74 -9.89 -1.29
N ASP A 222 16.77 -10.35 -1.96
CA ASP A 222 17.31 -9.72 -3.16
C ASP A 222 16.75 -10.27 -4.48
N LEU A 223 15.97 -11.36 -4.42
CA LEU A 223 15.46 -12.07 -5.61
C LEU A 223 14.06 -11.62 -6.05
N VAL A 224 13.39 -10.77 -5.28
CA VAL A 224 11.95 -10.53 -5.44
C VAL A 224 11.60 -9.17 -6.08
N TRP A 225 12.54 -8.22 -6.09
CA TRP A 225 12.24 -6.83 -6.48
C TRP A 225 12.38 -6.55 -7.96
N THR A 226 13.07 -7.40 -8.70
CA THR A 226 13.19 -7.31 -10.16
C THR A 226 12.45 -8.49 -10.77
N ALA A 227 11.61 -8.21 -11.76
CA ALA A 227 10.78 -9.24 -12.39
C ALA A 227 11.56 -10.08 -13.42
N ALA A 228 12.74 -10.56 -13.04
CA ALA A 228 13.60 -11.48 -13.80
C ALA A 228 13.97 -12.66 -12.90
N ASP A 229 13.50 -13.85 -13.24
CA ASP A 229 13.71 -15.04 -12.42
C ASP A 229 15.22 -15.35 -12.27
N GLY A 230 15.63 -15.57 -11.02
CA GLY A 230 17.04 -15.82 -10.68
C GLY A 230 17.93 -14.56 -10.63
N PHE A 231 17.43 -13.38 -10.95
CA PHE A 231 18.20 -12.14 -10.80
C PHE A 231 18.29 -11.72 -9.33
N SER A 232 19.52 -11.60 -8.82
CA SER A 232 19.77 -11.11 -7.48
C SER A 232 20.13 -9.63 -7.50
N GLY A 233 19.21 -8.78 -6.98
CA GLY A 233 19.38 -7.35 -6.94
C GLY A 233 18.94 -6.75 -5.62
N ALA A 234 19.92 -6.54 -4.71
CA ALA A 234 19.67 -5.89 -3.43
C ALA A 234 19.10 -4.47 -3.64
N THR A 235 18.04 -4.12 -2.90
CA THR A 235 17.54 -2.74 -2.90
C THR A 235 18.57 -1.79 -2.29
N PRO A 236 18.56 -0.50 -2.63
CA PRO A 236 19.47 0.48 -2.03
C PRO A 236 19.38 0.51 -0.49
N LEU A 237 18.21 0.20 0.08
CA LEU A 237 18.06 0.10 1.53
C LEU A 237 18.78 -1.12 2.11
N SER A 238 18.68 -2.28 1.44
CA SER A 238 19.41 -3.50 1.82
C SER A 238 20.93 -3.32 1.67
N GLN A 239 21.36 -2.65 0.58
CA GLN A 239 22.77 -2.32 0.38
C GLN A 239 23.32 -1.42 1.49
N TRP A 240 22.55 -0.40 1.89
CA TRP A 240 22.93 0.48 3.00
C TRP A 240 23.06 -0.30 4.31
N ALA A 241 22.13 -1.21 4.57
CA ALA A 241 22.19 -2.04 5.78
C ALA A 241 23.40 -2.97 5.81
N ALA A 242 23.89 -3.42 4.64
CA ALA A 242 25.03 -4.33 4.54
C ALA A 242 26.38 -3.59 4.52
N HIS A 243 26.50 -2.48 3.78
CA HIS A 243 27.79 -1.88 3.44
C HIS A 243 27.86 -0.36 3.70
N GLY A 244 26.76 0.27 4.12
CA GLY A 244 26.68 1.75 4.23
C GLY A 244 26.34 2.43 2.91
N GLY A 245 26.26 3.78 2.95
CA GLY A 245 25.73 4.57 1.84
C GLY A 245 26.75 5.06 0.81
N GLU A 246 28.02 4.65 0.90
CA GLU A 246 29.07 5.18 0.02
C GLU A 246 28.99 4.67 -1.43
N THR A 247 28.45 3.47 -1.65
CA THR A 247 28.41 2.81 -2.96
C THR A 247 27.06 2.14 -3.21
N LEU A 248 25.97 2.92 -3.30
CA LEU A 248 24.68 2.37 -3.69
C LEU A 248 24.64 2.20 -5.21
N VAL A 249 24.32 1.00 -5.67
CA VAL A 249 24.27 0.66 -7.10
C VAL A 249 22.94 0.03 -7.44
N ASN A 250 22.37 0.43 -8.54
CA ASN A 250 21.23 -0.27 -9.14
C ASN A 250 21.76 -1.50 -9.89
N ASN A 251 21.55 -2.68 -9.32
CA ASN A 251 22.10 -3.93 -9.87
C ASN A 251 21.56 -4.28 -11.27
N ALA A 252 20.36 -3.81 -11.61
CA ALA A 252 19.78 -4.06 -12.94
C ALA A 252 20.43 -3.21 -14.02
N THR A 253 20.79 -1.97 -13.71
CA THR A 253 21.37 -1.03 -14.69
C THR A 253 22.88 -0.84 -14.55
N GLY A 254 23.48 -1.32 -13.45
CA GLY A 254 24.88 -1.10 -13.11
C GLY A 254 25.26 0.34 -12.76
N GLN A 255 24.28 1.23 -12.65
CA GLN A 255 24.51 2.66 -12.39
C GLN A 255 24.50 2.98 -10.89
N PRO A 256 25.30 3.95 -10.43
CA PRO A 256 25.23 4.43 -9.05
C PRO A 256 23.86 5.06 -8.78
N VAL A 257 23.32 4.80 -7.58
CA VAL A 257 22.02 5.35 -7.15
C VAL A 257 22.26 6.66 -6.41
N THR A 258 21.81 7.78 -7.01
CA THR A 258 21.77 9.06 -6.33
C THR A 258 20.50 9.21 -5.49
N TRP A 259 20.49 10.18 -4.57
CA TRP A 259 19.28 10.52 -3.81
C TRP A 259 18.11 10.90 -4.74
N PHE A 260 18.44 11.58 -5.85
CA PHE A 260 17.43 12.01 -6.83
C PHE A 260 16.83 10.83 -7.59
N ASP A 261 17.62 9.80 -7.93
CA ASP A 261 17.12 8.57 -8.53
C ASP A 261 16.16 7.86 -7.58
N ALA A 262 16.50 7.78 -6.30
CA ALA A 262 15.61 7.22 -5.27
C ALA A 262 14.35 8.08 -5.07
N PHE A 263 14.45 9.40 -5.16
CA PHE A 263 13.31 10.31 -5.03
C PHE A 263 12.33 10.18 -6.21
N ILE A 264 12.85 10.09 -7.43
CA ILE A 264 12.03 9.86 -8.64
C ILE A 264 11.50 8.42 -8.67
N GLY A 265 12.29 7.44 -8.19
CA GLY A 265 11.90 6.03 -8.12
C GLY A 265 12.54 5.16 -9.20
N ASN A 266 13.74 5.50 -9.68
CA ASN A 266 14.54 4.67 -10.61
C ASN A 266 15.34 3.60 -9.85
N ILE A 267 14.71 2.94 -8.89
CA ILE A 267 15.32 1.94 -8.00
C ILE A 267 14.44 0.68 -7.92
N PRO A 268 15.01 -0.50 -7.67
CA PRO A 268 14.23 -1.72 -7.45
C PRO A 268 13.42 -1.63 -6.15
N GLY A 269 12.20 -2.19 -6.16
CA GLY A 269 11.32 -2.22 -5.01
C GLY A 269 9.90 -2.69 -5.36
N SER A 270 8.99 -2.64 -4.39
CA SER A 270 7.56 -2.89 -4.62
C SER A 270 6.94 -1.83 -5.53
N ILE A 271 5.91 -2.22 -6.28
CA ILE A 271 5.36 -1.40 -7.37
C ILE A 271 4.94 0.00 -6.91
N GLY A 272 4.27 0.11 -5.75
CA GLY A 272 3.77 1.40 -5.25
C GLY A 272 4.77 2.22 -4.45
N GLU A 273 5.87 1.62 -3.99
CA GLU A 273 6.74 2.22 -2.97
C GLU A 273 8.00 2.90 -3.52
N VAL A 274 8.29 2.73 -4.82
CA VAL A 274 9.57 3.15 -5.42
C VAL A 274 9.70 4.66 -5.59
N SER A 275 8.64 5.39 -6.00
CA SER A 275 8.73 6.82 -6.31
C SER A 275 8.17 7.70 -5.20
N THR A 276 9.05 8.28 -4.40
CA THR A 276 8.65 9.26 -3.37
C THR A 276 7.94 10.47 -3.99
N LEU A 277 8.36 10.94 -5.15
CA LEU A 277 7.74 12.07 -5.85
C LEU A 277 6.26 11.76 -6.19
N MET A 278 5.99 10.62 -6.80
CA MET A 278 4.61 10.23 -7.19
C MET A 278 3.73 9.93 -5.97
N ILE A 279 4.32 9.37 -4.92
CA ILE A 279 3.64 9.16 -3.63
C ILE A 279 3.25 10.51 -3.01
N LEU A 280 4.13 11.50 -3.01
CA LEU A 280 3.83 12.83 -2.47
C LEU A 280 2.79 13.57 -3.29
N LEU A 281 2.79 13.42 -4.63
CA LEU A 281 1.74 13.98 -5.49
C LEU A 281 0.37 13.36 -5.17
N GLY A 282 0.28 12.04 -5.08
CA GLY A 282 -0.95 11.37 -4.65
C GLY A 282 -1.35 11.71 -3.21
N GLY A 283 -0.37 11.75 -2.30
CA GLY A 283 -0.58 12.17 -0.93
C GLY A 283 -1.10 13.59 -0.79
N ALA A 284 -0.64 14.51 -1.64
CA ALA A 284 -1.17 15.87 -1.69
C ALA A 284 -2.66 15.90 -2.02
N ILE A 285 -3.13 15.05 -2.95
CA ILE A 285 -4.55 14.95 -3.29
C ILE A 285 -5.40 14.61 -2.05
N ILE A 286 -4.99 13.61 -1.25
CA ILE A 286 -5.75 13.20 -0.06
C ILE A 286 -5.61 14.18 1.12
N LEU A 287 -4.49 14.92 1.21
CA LEU A 287 -4.30 15.97 2.20
C LEU A 287 -5.17 17.19 1.88
N PHE A 288 -5.14 17.69 0.64
CA PHE A 288 -6.00 18.80 0.20
C PHE A 288 -7.47 18.42 0.23
N GLY A 289 -7.81 17.16 -0.10
CA GLY A 289 -9.15 16.59 0.03
C GLY A 289 -9.60 16.41 1.49
N ARG A 290 -8.74 16.68 2.49
CA ARG A 290 -9.00 16.50 3.93
C ARG A 290 -9.38 15.07 4.32
N VAL A 291 -9.00 14.10 3.51
CA VAL A 291 -9.17 12.67 3.80
C VAL A 291 -8.06 12.20 4.72
N ALA A 292 -6.82 12.53 4.39
CA ALA A 292 -5.66 12.25 5.24
C ALA A 292 -5.41 13.37 6.26
N SER A 293 -4.95 13.00 7.44
CA SER A 293 -4.60 13.96 8.50
C SER A 293 -3.15 14.42 8.36
N TRP A 294 -2.94 15.69 8.06
CA TRP A 294 -1.59 16.29 8.03
C TRP A 294 -0.83 16.15 9.36
N ARG A 295 -1.54 16.04 10.50
CA ARG A 295 -0.94 15.85 11.82
C ARG A 295 -0.25 14.50 11.94
N ILE A 296 -0.82 13.46 11.35
CA ILE A 296 -0.20 12.13 11.30
C ILE A 296 1.05 12.20 10.43
N VAL A 297 0.94 12.74 9.22
CA VAL A 297 2.08 12.87 8.29
C VAL A 297 3.23 13.66 8.92
N ALA A 298 2.94 14.83 9.50
CA ALA A 298 3.95 15.63 10.20
C ALA A 298 4.53 14.91 11.42
N GLY A 299 3.69 14.20 12.19
CA GLY A 299 4.12 13.38 13.31
C GLY A 299 5.10 12.28 12.88
N VAL A 300 4.79 11.55 11.80
CA VAL A 300 5.67 10.50 11.25
C VAL A 300 7.01 11.09 10.81
N MET A 301 6.99 12.23 10.13
CA MET A 301 8.21 12.93 9.74
C MET A 301 9.05 13.36 10.96
N ILE A 302 8.43 13.96 11.97
CA ILE A 302 9.11 14.37 13.20
C ILE A 302 9.73 13.17 13.92
N GLY A 303 8.95 12.09 14.11
CA GLY A 303 9.46 10.87 14.75
C GLY A 303 10.64 10.27 14.02
N MET A 304 10.58 10.20 12.69
CA MET A 304 11.67 9.70 11.84
C MET A 304 12.90 10.59 11.93
N VAL A 305 12.76 11.92 11.75
CA VAL A 305 13.90 12.87 11.78
C VAL A 305 14.60 12.85 13.14
N LEU A 306 13.83 12.91 14.23
CA LEU A 306 14.41 12.89 15.58
C LEU A 306 15.17 11.58 15.87
N THR A 307 14.59 10.45 15.51
CA THR A 307 15.20 9.14 15.79
C THR A 307 16.41 8.88 14.88
N ALA A 308 16.34 9.24 13.59
CA ALA A 308 17.47 9.12 12.68
C ALA A 308 18.64 10.02 13.12
N THR A 309 18.37 11.27 13.47
CA THR A 309 19.38 12.19 13.99
C THR A 309 19.99 11.68 15.29
N LEU A 310 19.19 11.12 16.19
CA LEU A 310 19.68 10.50 17.42
C LEU A 310 20.68 9.38 17.12
N PHE A 311 20.35 8.45 16.21
CA PHE A 311 21.26 7.36 15.82
C PHE A 311 22.52 7.89 15.12
N ASN A 312 22.41 8.93 14.26
CA ASN A 312 23.58 9.56 13.64
C ASN A 312 24.53 10.17 14.69
N VAL A 313 24.00 10.78 15.76
CA VAL A 313 24.81 11.35 16.86
C VAL A 313 25.46 10.24 17.70
N ILE A 314 24.74 9.15 18.00
CA ILE A 314 25.30 8.03 18.75
C ILE A 314 26.40 7.36 17.93
N GLY A 315 26.21 7.15 16.65
CA GLY A 315 27.13 6.48 15.75
C GLY A 315 27.31 4.99 16.07
N SER A 316 27.88 4.26 15.14
CA SER A 316 28.27 2.85 15.33
C SER A 316 29.41 2.50 14.37
N THR A 317 30.36 1.71 14.85
CA THR A 317 31.47 1.18 14.03
C THR A 317 31.11 -0.17 13.37
N THR A 318 30.06 -0.82 13.83
CA THR A 318 29.68 -2.17 13.38
C THR A 318 28.38 -2.20 12.59
N ASN A 319 27.53 -1.17 12.73
CA ASN A 319 26.23 -1.11 12.06
C ASN A 319 26.15 0.12 11.16
N PRO A 320 26.22 -0.06 9.82
CA PRO A 320 26.20 1.05 8.87
C PRO A 320 24.88 1.87 8.88
N MET A 321 23.78 1.28 9.34
CA MET A 321 22.48 1.96 9.40
C MET A 321 22.46 3.17 10.35
N PHE A 322 23.37 3.23 11.34
CA PHE A 322 23.54 4.38 12.20
C PHE A 322 23.99 5.64 11.44
N SER A 323 24.66 5.48 10.30
CA SER A 323 25.14 6.60 9.47
C SER A 323 24.07 7.13 8.49
N MET A 324 22.92 6.45 8.33
CA MET A 324 21.91 6.86 7.36
C MET A 324 21.23 8.17 7.77
N PRO A 325 21.37 9.25 6.97
CA PRO A 325 20.73 10.52 7.26
C PRO A 325 19.20 10.43 7.06
N TRP A 326 18.45 11.26 7.78
CA TRP A 326 16.99 11.25 7.76
C TRP A 326 16.38 11.38 6.35
N TYR A 327 16.99 12.13 5.44
CA TYR A 327 16.47 12.33 4.08
C TYR A 327 16.57 11.07 3.20
N TRP A 328 17.50 10.15 3.49
CA TRP A 328 17.54 8.85 2.86
C TRP A 328 16.46 7.91 3.41
N HIS A 329 16.14 7.98 4.69
CA HIS A 329 15.01 7.23 5.24
C HIS A 329 13.68 7.55 4.58
N LEU A 330 13.51 8.80 4.08
CA LEU A 330 12.30 9.24 3.38
C LEU A 330 12.14 8.59 2.01
N VAL A 331 13.22 8.44 1.26
CA VAL A 331 13.19 8.01 -0.15
C VAL A 331 13.44 6.52 -0.35
N LEU A 332 13.96 5.81 0.66
CA LEU A 332 14.23 4.38 0.58
C LEU A 332 13.18 3.55 1.30
N GLY A 333 12.85 2.42 0.66
CA GLY A 333 11.82 1.48 1.15
C GLY A 333 10.42 2.11 1.17
N GLY A 334 9.47 1.44 1.82
CA GLY A 334 8.06 1.85 1.85
C GLY A 334 7.72 3.01 2.79
N PHE A 335 8.70 3.80 3.28
CA PHE A 335 8.44 4.87 4.27
C PHE A 335 7.44 5.91 3.76
N ALA A 336 7.70 6.51 2.60
CA ALA A 336 6.85 7.56 2.05
C ALA A 336 5.43 7.04 1.74
N PHE A 337 5.30 5.84 1.19
CA PHE A 337 4.02 5.21 0.88
C PHE A 337 3.24 4.91 2.15
N GLY A 338 3.88 4.29 3.14
CA GLY A 338 3.28 4.00 4.43
C GLY A 338 2.86 5.26 5.18
N MET A 339 3.67 6.33 5.15
CA MET A 339 3.36 7.62 5.75
C MET A 339 2.11 8.27 5.15
N MET A 340 2.00 8.28 3.80
CA MET A 340 0.94 8.99 3.11
C MET A 340 -0.37 8.21 3.03
N PHE A 341 -0.32 6.91 2.70
CA PHE A 341 -1.53 6.14 2.37
C PHE A 341 -1.96 5.14 3.43
N MET A 342 -1.05 4.71 4.33
CA MET A 342 -1.35 3.66 5.29
C MET A 342 -1.43 4.14 6.73
N ALA A 343 -0.51 5.01 7.17
CA ALA A 343 -0.57 5.61 8.51
C ALA A 343 -1.77 6.56 8.67
N THR A 344 -2.25 7.12 7.57
CA THR A 344 -3.40 8.03 7.55
C THR A 344 -4.75 7.34 7.38
N ASP A 345 -4.79 6.01 7.43
CA ASP A 345 -6.03 5.23 7.37
C ASP A 345 -7.02 5.74 8.44
N PRO A 346 -8.21 6.23 8.04
CA PRO A 346 -9.15 6.83 8.98
C PRO A 346 -9.75 5.83 9.97
N VAL A 347 -9.62 4.53 9.73
CA VAL A 347 -10.20 3.48 10.57
C VAL A 347 -9.24 3.04 11.67
N SER A 348 -7.99 2.73 11.33
CA SER A 348 -7.01 2.16 12.26
C SER A 348 -6.12 3.20 12.96
N ALA A 349 -6.12 4.45 12.48
CA ALA A 349 -5.37 5.54 13.11
C ALA A 349 -6.09 6.14 14.33
N SER A 350 -5.36 6.93 15.13
CA SER A 350 -5.94 7.72 16.23
C SER A 350 -6.90 8.79 15.72
N PHE A 351 -8.01 9.02 16.42
CA PHE A 351 -9.08 9.97 16.06
C PHE A 351 -8.86 11.37 16.62
N THR A 352 -8.31 11.49 17.83
CA THR A 352 -8.13 12.79 18.48
C THR A 352 -6.93 13.54 17.91
N ASP A 353 -7.00 14.88 17.85
CA ASP A 353 -5.91 15.69 17.29
C ASP A 353 -4.57 15.50 18.02
N LYS A 354 -4.59 15.36 19.35
CA LYS A 354 -3.39 15.07 20.13
C LYS A 354 -2.92 13.63 19.93
N GLY A 355 -3.87 12.69 19.86
CA GLY A 355 -3.56 11.29 19.60
C GLY A 355 -2.90 11.09 18.22
N LYS A 356 -3.36 11.82 17.19
CA LYS A 356 -2.75 11.80 15.84
C LYS A 356 -1.28 12.17 15.84
N TRP A 357 -0.88 13.18 16.62
CA TRP A 357 0.53 13.54 16.77
C TRP A 357 1.34 12.44 17.43
N SER A 358 0.87 11.91 18.57
CA SER A 358 1.55 10.84 19.30
C SER A 358 1.65 9.55 18.46
N TYR A 359 0.57 9.21 17.76
CA TYR A 359 0.52 8.08 16.85
C TYR A 359 1.52 8.23 15.69
N GLY A 360 1.55 9.38 15.03
CA GLY A 360 2.49 9.65 13.96
C GLY A 360 3.95 9.60 14.42
N VAL A 361 4.28 10.27 15.54
CA VAL A 361 5.65 10.25 16.11
C VAL A 361 6.08 8.82 16.45
N LEU A 362 5.18 8.02 17.02
CA LEU A 362 5.48 6.61 17.31
C LEU A 362 5.82 5.83 16.04
N ILE A 363 5.04 5.98 14.96
CA ILE A 363 5.31 5.31 13.67
C ILE A 363 6.69 5.69 13.14
N GLY A 364 6.98 7.00 13.05
CA GLY A 364 8.24 7.48 12.51
C GLY A 364 9.45 6.99 13.31
N ALA A 365 9.37 7.06 14.64
CA ALA A 365 10.40 6.57 15.54
C ALA A 365 10.59 5.05 15.43
N MET A 366 9.50 4.29 15.44
CA MET A 366 9.55 2.83 15.34
C MET A 366 10.09 2.36 13.99
N CYS A 367 9.76 3.05 12.90
CA CYS A 367 10.28 2.70 11.58
C CYS A 367 11.81 2.79 11.55
N VAL A 368 12.39 3.89 12.05
CA VAL A 368 13.84 4.04 12.11
C VAL A 368 14.47 3.07 13.10
N LEU A 369 13.84 2.87 14.26
CA LEU A 369 14.31 1.90 15.26
C LEU A 369 14.42 0.49 14.65
N ILE A 370 13.37 0.03 13.94
CA ILE A 370 13.37 -1.29 13.30
C ILE A 370 14.45 -1.36 12.24
N ARG A 371 14.58 -0.34 11.37
CA ARG A 371 15.60 -0.28 10.32
C ARG A 371 17.03 -0.37 10.86
N VAL A 372 17.30 0.34 11.96
CA VAL A 372 18.66 0.44 12.54
C VAL A 372 18.98 -0.76 13.41
N VAL A 373 18.04 -1.23 14.24
CA VAL A 373 18.31 -2.30 15.22
C VAL A 373 18.16 -3.69 14.62
N ASN A 374 17.31 -3.84 13.58
CA ASN A 374 17.10 -5.14 12.94
C ASN A 374 17.61 -5.14 11.48
N PRO A 375 18.89 -5.43 11.25
CA PRO A 375 19.47 -5.43 9.90
C PRO A 375 18.87 -6.52 8.98
N ALA A 376 18.26 -7.56 9.54
CA ALA A 376 17.60 -8.61 8.78
C ALA A 376 16.27 -8.14 8.14
N TYR A 377 15.71 -7.02 8.58
CA TYR A 377 14.48 -6.43 8.02
C TYR A 377 14.58 -4.91 8.00
N PRO A 378 15.29 -4.33 7.04
CA PRO A 378 15.53 -2.89 7.00
C PRO A 378 14.29 -2.06 6.61
N GLU A 379 13.22 -2.65 6.07
CA GLU A 379 12.05 -1.89 5.62
C GLU A 379 11.32 -1.18 6.78
N GLY A 380 10.96 -1.87 7.82
CA GLY A 380 10.44 -1.34 9.09
C GLY A 380 9.05 -0.72 9.09
N MET A 381 8.59 -0.06 8.01
CA MET A 381 7.39 0.78 7.99
C MET A 381 6.10 -0.01 8.23
N MET A 382 5.97 -1.18 7.64
CA MET A 382 4.81 -2.06 7.84
C MET A 382 4.61 -2.42 9.31
N LEU A 383 5.67 -2.89 9.96
CA LEU A 383 5.62 -3.29 11.37
C LEU A 383 5.42 -2.09 12.30
N ALA A 384 6.02 -0.94 11.97
CA ALA A 384 5.84 0.30 12.73
C ALA A 384 4.37 0.77 12.73
N ILE A 385 3.69 0.72 11.58
CA ILE A 385 2.27 1.10 11.50
C ILE A 385 1.41 0.08 12.24
N LEU A 386 1.60 -1.22 12.02
CA LEU A 386 0.82 -2.26 12.73
C LEU A 386 1.01 -2.17 14.24
N PHE A 387 2.24 -1.92 14.70
CA PHE A 387 2.52 -1.69 16.11
C PHE A 387 1.79 -0.44 16.63
N ALA A 388 1.87 0.68 15.93
CA ALA A 388 1.21 1.91 16.35
C ALA A 388 -0.32 1.80 16.33
N ASN A 389 -0.91 1.01 15.42
CA ASN A 389 -2.35 0.73 15.39
C ASN A 389 -2.85 0.13 16.71
N LEU A 390 -2.04 -0.72 17.36
CA LEU A 390 -2.38 -1.29 18.68
C LEU A 390 -2.47 -0.21 19.77
N PHE A 391 -1.71 0.87 19.65
CA PHE A 391 -1.66 1.97 20.62
C PHE A 391 -2.59 3.14 20.26
N ALA A 392 -3.15 3.19 19.05
CA ALA A 392 -4.04 4.27 18.64
C ALA A 392 -5.22 4.47 19.60
N PRO A 393 -5.96 3.43 20.03
CA PRO A 393 -7.03 3.57 21.00
C PRO A 393 -6.54 4.07 22.38
N LEU A 394 -5.33 3.69 22.80
CA LEU A 394 -4.74 4.14 24.07
C LEU A 394 -4.47 5.65 24.03
N PHE A 395 -3.92 6.18 22.95
CA PHE A 395 -3.69 7.61 22.78
C PHE A 395 -5.01 8.39 22.87
N ASP A 396 -6.04 7.92 22.19
CA ASP A 396 -7.36 8.54 22.22
C ASP A 396 -7.99 8.47 23.63
N TYR A 397 -7.88 7.33 24.30
CA TYR A 397 -8.36 7.16 25.68
C TYR A 397 -7.71 8.18 26.63
N LEU A 398 -6.39 8.37 26.55
CA LEU A 398 -5.68 9.32 27.40
C LEU A 398 -6.16 10.76 27.18
N VAL A 399 -6.36 11.15 25.92
CA VAL A 399 -6.88 12.47 25.57
C VAL A 399 -8.31 12.68 26.06
N VAL A 400 -9.18 11.70 25.84
CA VAL A 400 -10.58 11.75 26.28
C VAL A 400 -10.66 11.81 27.82
N ARG A 401 -9.89 10.98 28.52
CA ARG A 401 -9.82 10.98 30.00
C ARG A 401 -9.38 12.35 30.55
N ALA A 402 -8.36 12.96 29.96
CA ALA A 402 -7.89 14.29 30.34
C ALA A 402 -8.98 15.35 30.12
N ASN A 403 -9.73 15.27 29.01
CA ASN A 403 -10.84 16.17 28.71
C ASN A 403 -12.00 16.01 29.72
N ILE A 404 -12.36 14.78 30.08
CA ILE A 404 -13.39 14.49 31.07
C ILE A 404 -12.98 15.07 32.44
N LYS A 405 -11.72 14.83 32.89
CA LYS A 405 -11.20 15.38 34.12
C LYS A 405 -11.28 16.92 34.16
N ARG A 406 -10.88 17.57 33.06
CA ARG A 406 -10.94 19.03 32.90
C ARG A 406 -12.38 19.57 32.96
N ARG A 407 -13.34 18.87 32.34
CA ARG A 407 -14.78 19.26 32.39
C ARG A 407 -15.35 19.12 33.78
N LYS A 408 -15.07 18.00 34.49
CA LYS A 408 -15.49 17.80 35.89
C LYS A 408 -14.92 18.83 36.85
N ALA A 409 -13.76 19.38 36.59
CA ALA A 409 -13.14 20.42 37.42
C ALA A 409 -13.73 21.83 37.19
N ARG A 410 -14.56 22.01 36.15
CA ARG A 410 -15.21 23.29 35.80
C ARG A 410 -16.69 23.35 36.18
N GLY A 411 -17.32 22.25 36.50
CA GLY A 411 -18.70 22.11 36.95
C GLY A 411 -18.80 21.47 38.27
#